data_0aedcfcca5cd38f95bf25475eb0e33f5
#
_entry.id   0aedcfcca5cd38f95bf25475eb0e33f5
#
_cell.length_a   1.000
_cell.length_b   1.000
_cell.length_c   1.000
_cell.angle_alpha   90.00
_cell.angle_beta   90.00
_cell.angle_gamma   90.00
#
_symmetry.space_group_name_H-M   'P 1'
#
loop_
_entity.id
_entity.type
_entity.pdbx_description
1 polymer ?
#
loop_
_entity_poly.entity_id
_entity_poly.type
_entity_poly.pdbx_seq_one_letter_code
_entity_poly.pdbx_strand_id
1 'polypeptide(L)'
;MPRPKLLAKIRTQLGKEASRKLRQKGLVPAICYGPKTEPVPLTLDPKELMKTIHMGENVLIDLMIQDGKKAAQKVVVVRDLQIDPVMDQYIHADLFEVVMDEEISVEVPIVLVGKAEGVKIGGVMEQITREITVECLPSDIPQTIEVDVSHLNIGDAIHIGDIELEKGKILVDPTTTLATVVPPTVEKVVVEEEVEEEVAEAEEAEEVEEEVEAKGE
;
A
#
# COMPACT_ATOMS: atom_id res chain seq x y z
N MET A 1 12.97 -5.65 -22.06
CA MET A 1 12.00 -4.59 -22.43
C MET A 1 12.72 -3.25 -22.47
N PRO A 2 12.34 -2.28 -23.30
CA PRO A 2 12.96 -0.96 -23.28
C PRO A 2 12.63 -0.28 -21.93
N ARG A 3 13.66 0.27 -21.30
CA ARG A 3 13.49 0.99 -20.03
C ARG A 3 12.73 2.30 -20.27
N PRO A 4 11.75 2.65 -19.45
CA PRO A 4 11.10 3.94 -19.54
C PRO A 4 12.08 5.07 -19.23
N LYS A 5 11.90 6.20 -19.91
CA LYS A 5 12.73 7.40 -19.71
C LYS A 5 11.95 8.41 -18.89
N LEU A 6 12.57 8.93 -17.84
CA LEU A 6 11.99 9.96 -16.98
C LEU A 6 12.86 11.21 -17.02
N LEU A 7 12.26 12.36 -17.33
CA LEU A 7 12.96 13.64 -17.35
C LEU A 7 12.91 14.29 -15.97
N ALA A 8 14.06 14.71 -15.47
CA ALA A 8 14.20 15.37 -14.19
C ALA A 8 15.00 16.68 -14.32
N LYS A 9 14.62 17.69 -13.57
CA LYS A 9 15.34 18.97 -13.47
C LYS A 9 15.92 19.10 -12.06
N ILE A 10 17.18 19.53 -11.97
CA ILE A 10 17.81 19.83 -10.67
C ILE A 10 17.14 21.06 -10.06
N ARG A 11 16.84 20.98 -8.77
CA ARG A 11 16.33 22.10 -7.99
C ARG A 11 17.40 22.64 -7.04
N THR A 12 17.55 23.94 -7.01
CA THR A 12 18.46 24.65 -6.10
C THR A 12 17.76 25.14 -4.84
N GLN A 13 16.44 25.38 -4.94
CA GLN A 13 15.64 25.81 -3.80
C GLN A 13 15.12 24.60 -3.04
N LEU A 14 15.50 24.51 -1.77
CA LEU A 14 15.13 23.45 -0.83
C LEU A 14 14.20 23.96 0.26
N GLY A 15 13.58 23.03 0.99
CA GLY A 15 12.76 23.31 2.15
C GLY A 15 11.25 23.34 1.86
N LYS A 16 10.48 23.51 2.96
CA LYS A 16 9.02 23.36 2.98
C LYS A 16 8.29 24.29 2.01
N GLU A 17 8.69 25.58 1.98
CA GLU A 17 8.04 26.58 1.12
C GLU A 17 8.30 26.33 -0.37
N ALA A 18 9.53 25.96 -0.73
CA ALA A 18 9.91 25.67 -2.09
C ALA A 18 9.13 24.43 -2.62
N SER A 19 9.07 23.35 -1.85
CA SER A 19 8.32 22.15 -2.20
C SER A 19 6.81 22.43 -2.32
N ARG A 20 6.24 23.26 -1.45
CA ARG A 20 4.83 23.65 -1.53
C ARG A 20 4.52 24.46 -2.79
N LYS A 21 5.40 25.39 -3.17
CA LYS A 21 5.26 26.18 -4.40
C LYS A 21 5.39 25.32 -5.67
N LEU A 22 6.24 24.28 -5.64
CA LEU A 22 6.36 23.30 -6.75
C LEU A 22 5.07 22.50 -6.94
N ARG A 23 4.51 21.96 -5.86
CA ARG A 23 3.23 21.22 -5.90
C ARG A 23 2.07 22.09 -6.39
N GLN A 24 2.01 23.35 -6.00
CA GLN A 24 1.02 24.31 -6.52
C GLN A 24 1.15 24.55 -8.03
N LYS A 25 2.36 24.38 -8.60
CA LYS A 25 2.62 24.45 -10.05
C LYS A 25 2.36 23.13 -10.77
N GLY A 26 1.89 22.12 -10.05
CA GLY A 26 1.66 20.78 -10.59
C GLY A 26 2.95 20.00 -10.86
N LEU A 27 4.04 20.28 -10.13
CA LEU A 27 5.31 19.57 -10.23
C LEU A 27 5.58 18.77 -8.97
N VAL A 28 6.20 17.59 -9.10
CA VAL A 28 6.54 16.70 -8.00
C VAL A 28 7.98 16.92 -7.57
N PRO A 29 8.24 17.31 -6.31
CA PRO A 29 9.58 17.29 -5.76
C PRO A 29 10.04 15.84 -5.58
N ALA A 30 11.28 15.56 -5.98
CA ALA A 30 11.89 14.25 -5.84
C ALA A 30 13.33 14.37 -5.35
N ILE A 31 13.89 13.23 -4.95
CA ILE A 31 15.31 13.08 -4.61
C ILE A 31 15.86 11.87 -5.35
N CYS A 32 17.08 11.98 -5.86
CA CYS A 32 17.83 10.85 -6.41
C CYS A 32 19.06 10.64 -5.52
N TYR A 33 19.24 9.44 -5.01
CA TYR A 33 20.37 9.05 -4.17
C TYR A 33 20.78 7.61 -4.47
N GLY A 34 21.96 7.21 -4.02
CA GLY A 34 22.48 5.87 -4.24
C GLY A 34 23.84 5.66 -3.58
N PRO A 35 24.37 4.43 -3.63
CA PRO A 35 25.60 4.08 -2.91
C PRO A 35 26.84 4.83 -3.43
N LYS A 36 26.84 5.26 -4.70
CA LYS A 36 27.97 5.94 -5.35
C LYS A 36 27.70 7.40 -5.69
N THR A 37 26.54 7.93 -5.32
CA THR A 37 26.11 9.26 -5.72
C THR A 37 25.62 10.07 -4.54
N GLU A 38 26.04 11.32 -4.47
CA GLU A 38 25.48 12.28 -3.51
C GLU A 38 23.99 12.53 -3.80
N PRO A 39 23.17 12.77 -2.76
CA PRO A 39 21.76 13.06 -2.92
C PRO A 39 21.52 14.32 -3.77
N VAL A 40 20.83 14.16 -4.88
CA VAL A 40 20.51 15.25 -5.79
C VAL A 40 19.01 15.55 -5.72
N PRO A 41 18.62 16.78 -5.30
CA PRO A 41 17.22 17.17 -5.29
C PRO A 41 16.73 17.48 -6.70
N LEU A 42 15.59 16.87 -7.04
CA LEU A 42 15.02 16.91 -8.39
C LEU A 42 13.59 17.44 -8.39
N THR A 43 13.13 17.78 -9.58
CA THR A 43 11.73 18.11 -9.87
C THR A 43 11.29 17.27 -11.06
N LEU A 44 10.14 16.60 -10.93
CA LEU A 44 9.56 15.71 -11.93
C LEU A 44 8.22 16.24 -12.44
N ASP A 45 7.87 15.85 -13.65
CA ASP A 45 6.51 16.02 -14.18
C ASP A 45 5.64 14.83 -13.72
N PRO A 46 4.51 15.07 -13.04
CA PRO A 46 3.64 14.00 -12.56
C PRO A 46 3.11 13.11 -13.68
N LYS A 47 2.89 13.64 -14.88
CA LYS A 47 2.38 12.86 -16.01
C LYS A 47 3.40 11.83 -16.52
N GLU A 48 4.68 12.21 -16.55
CA GLU A 48 5.76 11.29 -16.95
C GLU A 48 6.00 10.25 -15.85
N LEU A 49 5.99 10.67 -14.58
CA LEU A 49 6.11 9.79 -13.43
C LEU A 49 4.99 8.75 -13.41
N MET A 50 3.73 9.16 -13.58
CA MET A 50 2.56 8.29 -13.63
C MET A 50 2.68 7.23 -14.73
N LYS A 51 3.07 7.62 -15.94
CA LYS A 51 3.29 6.67 -17.06
C LYS A 51 4.34 5.62 -16.73
N THR A 52 5.36 6.01 -15.99
CA THR A 52 6.45 5.12 -15.62
C THR A 52 6.00 4.12 -14.56
N ILE A 53 5.25 4.58 -13.54
CA ILE A 53 4.71 3.75 -12.46
C ILE A 53 3.67 2.75 -12.98
N HIS A 54 2.82 3.16 -13.94
CA HIS A 54 1.86 2.25 -14.56
C HIS A 54 2.50 1.10 -15.36
N MET A 55 3.78 1.17 -15.67
CA MET A 55 4.52 0.05 -16.29
C MET A 55 4.95 -1.00 -15.26
N GLY A 56 4.85 -0.69 -13.96
CA GLY A 56 5.21 -1.52 -12.82
C GLY A 56 5.90 -0.69 -11.73
N GLU A 57 5.70 -1.07 -10.48
CA GLU A 57 6.28 -0.36 -9.33
C GLU A 57 7.78 -0.54 -9.25
N ASN A 58 8.28 -1.73 -9.59
CA ASN A 58 9.69 -2.12 -9.50
C ASN A 58 10.42 -2.13 -10.84
N VAL A 59 10.15 -1.14 -11.68
CA VAL A 59 10.75 -1.03 -13.02
C VAL A 59 12.03 -0.18 -12.97
N LEU A 60 13.07 -0.65 -13.68
CA LEU A 60 14.28 0.14 -13.92
C LEU A 60 13.97 1.30 -14.87
N ILE A 61 14.30 2.52 -14.44
CA ILE A 61 14.00 3.77 -15.15
C ILE A 61 15.31 4.42 -15.58
N ASP A 62 15.37 4.85 -16.83
CA ASP A 62 16.45 5.71 -17.32
C ASP A 62 16.13 7.17 -16.96
N LEU A 63 16.69 7.65 -15.86
CA LEU A 63 16.54 9.03 -15.40
C LEU A 63 17.46 9.97 -16.17
N MET A 64 16.87 10.93 -16.86
CA MET A 64 17.59 11.99 -17.58
C MET A 64 17.56 13.27 -16.74
N ILE A 65 18.67 13.56 -16.06
CA ILE A 65 18.81 14.73 -15.20
C ILE A 65 19.31 15.90 -16.04
N GLN A 66 18.50 16.96 -16.12
CA GLN A 66 18.89 18.21 -16.79
C GLN A 66 19.45 19.20 -15.76
N ASP A 67 20.75 19.51 -15.91
CA ASP A 67 21.43 20.56 -15.17
C ASP A 67 21.88 21.64 -16.16
N GLY A 68 20.98 22.59 -16.44
CA GLY A 68 21.24 23.63 -17.41
C GLY A 68 21.58 23.08 -18.79
N LYS A 69 22.89 23.09 -19.15
CA LYS A 69 23.40 22.60 -20.44
C LYS A 69 23.92 21.15 -20.41
N LYS A 70 24.01 20.54 -19.23
CA LYS A 70 24.52 19.17 -19.10
C LYS A 70 23.33 18.24 -18.82
N ALA A 71 23.31 17.11 -19.52
CA ALA A 71 22.38 16.02 -19.25
C ALA A 71 23.20 14.85 -18.69
N ALA A 72 22.80 14.36 -17.52
CA ALA A 72 23.32 13.12 -16.94
C ALA A 72 22.24 12.04 -17.05
N GLN A 73 22.63 10.85 -17.46
CA GLN A 73 21.73 9.69 -17.49
C GLN A 73 22.13 8.75 -16.37
N LYS A 74 21.15 8.32 -15.59
CA LYS A 74 21.31 7.38 -14.48
C LYS A 74 20.21 6.32 -14.53
N VAL A 75 20.51 5.12 -14.09
CA VAL A 75 19.53 4.06 -13.93
C VAL A 75 19.04 4.08 -12.50
N VAL A 76 17.74 4.21 -12.31
CA VAL A 76 17.11 4.33 -11.00
C VAL A 76 15.90 3.41 -10.87
N VAL A 77 15.54 3.09 -9.63
CA VAL A 77 14.28 2.46 -9.24
C VAL A 77 13.52 3.44 -8.34
N VAL A 78 12.19 3.44 -8.40
CA VAL A 78 11.36 4.17 -7.44
C VAL A 78 11.40 3.39 -6.12
N ARG A 79 11.91 4.04 -5.07
CA ARG A 79 12.01 3.41 -3.74
C ARG A 79 10.79 3.70 -2.88
N ASP A 80 10.33 4.93 -2.92
CA ASP A 80 9.15 5.36 -2.18
C ASP A 80 8.38 6.40 -3.00
N LEU A 81 7.08 6.35 -2.89
CA LEU A 81 6.18 7.24 -3.60
C LEU A 81 5.06 7.70 -2.66
N GLN A 82 5.11 8.97 -2.29
CA GLN A 82 4.09 9.57 -1.45
C GLN A 82 2.95 10.12 -2.31
N ILE A 83 1.73 9.64 -2.03
CA ILE A 83 0.50 10.06 -2.71
C ILE A 83 -0.42 10.71 -1.68
N ASP A 84 -1.09 11.77 -2.06
CA ASP A 84 -2.14 12.40 -1.25
C ASP A 84 -3.42 11.55 -1.38
N PRO A 85 -3.92 10.94 -0.28
CA PRO A 85 -5.07 10.04 -0.35
C PRO A 85 -6.40 10.72 -0.66
N VAL A 86 -6.47 12.07 -0.55
CA VAL A 86 -7.70 12.85 -0.80
C VAL A 86 -7.73 13.40 -2.23
N MET A 87 -6.59 13.89 -2.71
CA MET A 87 -6.47 14.52 -4.03
C MET A 87 -5.88 13.60 -5.10
N ASP A 88 -5.40 12.41 -4.71
CA ASP A 88 -4.72 11.45 -5.57
C ASP A 88 -3.53 12.07 -6.33
N GLN A 89 -2.81 12.97 -5.66
CA GLN A 89 -1.68 13.69 -6.23
C GLN A 89 -0.36 13.19 -5.64
N TYR A 90 0.65 13.07 -6.49
CA TYR A 90 1.99 12.73 -6.05
C TYR A 90 2.62 13.87 -5.23
N ILE A 91 2.98 13.57 -3.98
CA ILE A 91 3.59 14.52 -3.05
C ILE A 91 5.10 14.50 -3.16
N HIS A 92 5.70 13.32 -3.21
CA HIS A 92 7.14 13.12 -3.27
C HIS A 92 7.48 11.80 -4.00
N ALA A 93 8.65 11.73 -4.59
CA ALA A 93 9.19 10.49 -5.16
C ALA A 93 10.66 10.33 -4.78
N ASP A 94 11.00 9.18 -4.24
CA ASP A 94 12.36 8.77 -3.90
C ASP A 94 12.90 7.86 -5.00
N LEU A 95 13.97 8.30 -5.65
CA LEU A 95 14.62 7.57 -6.73
C LEU A 95 15.96 7.04 -6.23
N PHE A 96 16.11 5.73 -6.23
CA PHE A 96 17.35 5.07 -5.84
C PHE A 96 18.17 4.70 -7.07
N GLU A 97 19.38 5.24 -7.16
CA GLU A 97 20.32 4.89 -8.25
C GLU A 97 20.86 3.49 -8.00
N VAL A 98 20.73 2.64 -9.00
CA VAL A 98 21.14 1.24 -8.93
C VAL A 98 22.41 0.98 -9.74
N VAL A 99 23.28 0.17 -9.18
CA VAL A 99 24.45 -0.39 -9.87
C VAL A 99 24.11 -1.82 -10.26
N MET A 100 24.33 -2.20 -11.52
CA MET A 100 23.87 -3.49 -12.06
C MET A 100 24.49 -4.71 -11.38
N ASP A 101 25.65 -4.52 -10.76
CA ASP A 101 26.46 -5.58 -10.16
C ASP A 101 26.28 -5.68 -8.63
N GLU A 102 25.44 -4.84 -8.04
CA GLU A 102 25.19 -4.81 -6.59
C GLU A 102 23.77 -5.29 -6.28
N GLU A 103 23.62 -6.13 -5.26
CA GLU A 103 22.32 -6.56 -4.75
C GLU A 103 21.59 -5.38 -4.10
N ILE A 104 20.31 -5.27 -4.34
CA ILE A 104 19.47 -4.23 -3.77
C ILE A 104 18.26 -4.85 -3.06
N SER A 105 17.84 -4.21 -1.98
CA SER A 105 16.61 -4.56 -1.27
C SER A 105 15.47 -3.74 -1.86
N VAL A 106 14.42 -4.40 -2.34
CA VAL A 106 13.26 -3.77 -2.95
C VAL A 106 11.99 -4.33 -2.32
N GLU A 107 10.99 -3.50 -2.11
CA GLU A 107 9.66 -3.91 -1.67
C GLU A 107 8.87 -4.36 -2.89
N VAL A 108 8.37 -5.59 -2.85
CA VAL A 108 7.64 -6.21 -3.96
C VAL A 108 6.22 -6.49 -3.53
N PRO A 109 5.21 -6.01 -4.30
CA PRO A 109 3.82 -6.24 -3.98
C PRO A 109 3.42 -7.69 -4.23
N ILE A 110 2.55 -8.21 -3.34
CA ILE A 110 2.01 -9.56 -3.41
C ILE A 110 0.61 -9.53 -3.97
N VAL A 111 0.36 -10.35 -4.98
CA VAL A 111 -0.93 -10.55 -5.60
C VAL A 111 -1.46 -11.93 -5.26
N LEU A 112 -2.61 -11.98 -4.59
CA LEU A 112 -3.30 -13.23 -4.29
C LEU A 112 -4.04 -13.71 -5.52
N VAL A 113 -3.73 -14.93 -5.99
CA VAL A 113 -4.34 -15.55 -7.16
C VAL A 113 -5.30 -16.65 -6.72
N GLY A 114 -6.46 -16.71 -7.39
CA GLY A 114 -7.49 -17.70 -7.09
C GLY A 114 -8.56 -17.22 -6.13
N LYS A 115 -9.52 -18.10 -5.80
CA LYS A 115 -10.56 -17.88 -4.80
C LYS A 115 -10.48 -18.97 -3.76
N ALA A 116 -10.17 -18.61 -2.54
CA ALA A 116 -10.08 -19.55 -1.43
C ALA A 116 -11.40 -20.34 -1.25
N GLU A 117 -11.29 -21.63 -0.95
CA GLU A 117 -12.46 -22.46 -0.63
C GLU A 117 -13.21 -21.96 0.59
N GLY A 118 -12.49 -21.43 1.59
CA GLY A 118 -13.06 -20.81 2.75
C GLY A 118 -13.95 -19.60 2.45
N VAL A 119 -13.58 -18.79 1.44
CA VAL A 119 -14.41 -17.65 0.99
C VAL A 119 -15.69 -18.10 0.31
N LYS A 120 -15.68 -19.23 -0.43
CA LYS A 120 -16.89 -19.80 -1.04
C LYS A 120 -17.91 -20.29 -0.01
N ILE A 121 -17.44 -20.65 1.18
CA ILE A 121 -18.27 -21.12 2.31
C ILE A 121 -18.75 -19.96 3.20
N GLY A 122 -18.31 -18.73 2.92
CA GLY A 122 -18.73 -17.53 3.66
C GLY A 122 -17.64 -16.89 4.52
N GLY A 123 -16.40 -17.38 4.50
CA GLY A 123 -15.26 -16.74 5.14
C GLY A 123 -14.87 -15.43 4.46
N VAL A 124 -14.17 -14.57 5.19
CA VAL A 124 -13.58 -13.33 4.68
C VAL A 124 -12.08 -13.51 4.59
N MET A 125 -11.50 -13.19 3.41
CA MET A 125 -10.05 -13.21 3.24
C MET A 125 -9.48 -11.87 3.68
N GLU A 126 -8.52 -11.89 4.58
CA GLU A 126 -7.77 -10.74 5.03
C GLU A 126 -6.31 -10.86 4.59
N GLN A 127 -5.83 -9.90 3.81
CA GLN A 127 -4.42 -9.79 3.46
C GLN A 127 -3.74 -8.87 4.48
N ILE A 128 -2.87 -9.46 5.31
CA ILE A 128 -2.15 -8.76 6.38
C ILE A 128 -0.91 -8.08 5.81
N THR A 129 -0.12 -8.82 5.03
CA THR A 129 1.09 -8.32 4.39
C THR A 129 0.83 -8.15 2.90
N ARG A 130 1.00 -6.92 2.41
CA ARG A 130 0.77 -6.59 0.99
C ARG A 130 2.06 -6.52 0.19
N GLU A 131 3.18 -6.26 0.85
CA GLU A 131 4.50 -6.08 0.25
C GLU A 131 5.54 -6.81 1.07
N ILE A 132 6.54 -7.38 0.42
CA ILE A 132 7.67 -8.02 1.09
C ILE A 132 8.99 -7.46 0.55
N THR A 133 9.98 -7.34 1.45
CA THR A 133 11.32 -6.91 1.09
C THR A 133 12.12 -8.09 0.54
N VAL A 134 12.55 -7.97 -0.70
CA VAL A 134 13.36 -8.96 -1.41
C VAL A 134 14.72 -8.37 -1.76
N GLU A 135 15.78 -9.11 -1.51
CA GLU A 135 17.14 -8.78 -1.92
C GLU A 135 17.45 -9.52 -3.23
N CYS A 136 17.71 -8.77 -4.29
CA CYS A 136 17.99 -9.34 -5.61
C CYS A 136 18.86 -8.41 -6.47
N LEU A 137 19.37 -8.94 -7.57
CA LEU A 137 20.04 -8.10 -8.57
C LEU A 137 19.03 -7.24 -9.34
N PRO A 138 19.42 -6.02 -9.77
CA PRO A 138 18.51 -5.11 -10.49
C PRO A 138 17.89 -5.72 -11.77
N SER A 139 18.58 -6.68 -12.39
CA SER A 139 18.08 -7.37 -13.58
C SER A 139 17.00 -8.41 -13.31
N ASP A 140 16.91 -8.89 -12.08
CA ASP A 140 16.07 -10.00 -11.65
C ASP A 140 14.94 -9.58 -10.69
N ILE A 141 14.67 -8.28 -10.59
CA ILE A 141 13.59 -7.73 -9.74
C ILE A 141 12.24 -8.22 -10.25
N PRO A 142 11.45 -8.96 -9.46
CA PRO A 142 10.09 -9.34 -9.83
C PRO A 142 9.17 -8.13 -9.74
N GLN A 143 8.22 -8.00 -10.67
CA GLN A 143 7.23 -6.92 -10.63
C GLN A 143 6.17 -7.18 -9.56
N THR A 144 5.74 -8.44 -9.43
CA THR A 144 4.76 -8.91 -8.46
C THR A 144 5.10 -10.33 -8.05
N ILE A 145 4.68 -10.72 -6.87
CA ILE A 145 4.77 -12.11 -6.40
C ILE A 145 3.36 -12.66 -6.34
N GLU A 146 3.09 -13.67 -7.16
CA GLU A 146 1.79 -14.33 -7.21
C GLU A 146 1.74 -15.47 -6.19
N VAL A 147 0.72 -15.47 -5.34
CA VAL A 147 0.50 -16.51 -4.32
C VAL A 147 -0.88 -17.13 -4.52
N ASP A 148 -0.92 -18.45 -4.74
CA ASP A 148 -2.18 -19.17 -4.90
C ASP A 148 -2.82 -19.43 -3.53
N VAL A 149 -4.01 -18.88 -3.34
CA VAL A 149 -4.82 -19.00 -2.14
C VAL A 149 -6.00 -19.96 -2.30
N SER A 150 -6.12 -20.65 -3.44
CA SER A 150 -7.30 -21.46 -3.79
C SER A 150 -7.60 -22.58 -2.79
N HIS A 151 -6.56 -23.09 -2.14
CA HIS A 151 -6.63 -24.25 -1.22
C HIS A 151 -6.98 -23.86 0.25
N LEU A 152 -7.08 -22.57 0.57
CA LEU A 152 -7.30 -22.11 1.95
C LEU A 152 -8.73 -22.32 2.41
N ASN A 153 -8.90 -22.93 3.58
CA ASN A 153 -10.15 -23.05 4.31
C ASN A 153 -10.29 -21.96 5.35
N ILE A 154 -11.47 -21.90 6.00
CA ILE A 154 -11.70 -20.97 7.10
C ILE A 154 -10.81 -21.35 8.28
N GLY A 155 -10.01 -20.39 8.76
CA GLY A 155 -9.03 -20.55 9.83
C GLY A 155 -7.62 -20.85 9.36
N ASP A 156 -7.41 -21.08 8.06
CA ASP A 156 -6.09 -21.28 7.50
C ASP A 156 -5.38 -19.93 7.24
N ALA A 157 -4.05 -19.95 7.31
CA ALA A 157 -3.19 -18.82 7.01
C ALA A 157 -2.02 -19.27 6.11
N ILE A 158 -1.58 -18.38 5.22
CA ILE A 158 -0.34 -18.56 4.46
C ILE A 158 0.73 -17.68 5.10
N HIS A 159 1.93 -18.24 5.23
CA HIS A 159 3.11 -17.55 5.72
C HIS A 159 4.08 -17.24 4.59
N ILE A 160 4.98 -16.27 4.85
CA ILE A 160 6.01 -15.88 3.87
C ILE A 160 6.93 -17.06 3.54
N GLY A 161 7.14 -17.99 4.48
CA GLY A 161 7.94 -19.19 4.27
C GLY A 161 7.39 -20.19 3.23
N ASP A 162 6.10 -20.07 2.88
CA ASP A 162 5.44 -20.92 1.89
C ASP A 162 5.62 -20.42 0.44
N ILE A 163 6.27 -19.23 0.29
CA ILE A 163 6.50 -18.61 -1.01
C ILE A 163 7.85 -19.07 -1.56
N GLU A 164 7.84 -19.66 -2.73
CA GLU A 164 9.05 -19.96 -3.48
C GLU A 164 9.36 -18.82 -4.45
N LEU A 165 10.53 -18.19 -4.30
CA LEU A 165 11.04 -17.22 -5.27
C LEU A 165 12.02 -17.91 -6.21
N GLU A 166 11.86 -17.72 -7.52
CA GLU A 166 12.81 -18.22 -8.51
C GLU A 166 14.16 -17.53 -8.39
N LYS A 167 14.19 -16.24 -8.00
CA LYS A 167 15.41 -15.43 -7.89
C LYS A 167 15.28 -14.42 -6.76
N GLY A 168 16.38 -14.26 -5.99
CA GLY A 168 16.44 -13.36 -4.86
C GLY A 168 16.23 -14.03 -3.51
N LYS A 169 16.42 -13.25 -2.44
CA LYS A 169 16.30 -13.69 -1.06
C LYS A 169 15.28 -12.82 -0.32
N ILE A 170 14.33 -13.45 0.35
CA ILE A 170 13.38 -12.73 1.21
C ILE A 170 14.10 -12.34 2.50
N LEU A 171 14.01 -11.05 2.88
CA LEU A 171 14.62 -10.51 4.10
C LEU A 171 13.63 -10.49 5.28
N VAL A 172 12.37 -10.79 5.05
CA VAL A 172 11.31 -10.81 6.07
C VAL A 172 11.30 -12.17 6.77
N ASP A 173 10.85 -12.18 8.04
CA ASP A 173 10.73 -13.41 8.83
C ASP A 173 9.75 -14.39 8.16
N PRO A 174 10.17 -15.66 7.92
CA PRO A 174 9.33 -16.67 7.26
C PRO A 174 8.04 -17.01 8.03
N THR A 175 7.98 -16.71 9.34
CA THR A 175 6.78 -16.94 10.17
C THR A 175 5.71 -15.84 10.03
N THR A 176 6.02 -14.75 9.32
CA THR A 176 5.08 -13.65 9.12
C THR A 176 3.90 -14.10 8.27
N THR A 177 2.69 -13.84 8.75
CA THR A 177 1.46 -14.19 8.05
C THR A 177 1.22 -13.23 6.88
N LEU A 178 0.94 -13.79 5.73
CA LEU A 178 0.67 -13.06 4.51
C LEU A 178 -0.82 -12.80 4.32
N ALA A 179 -1.61 -13.86 4.37
CA ALA A 179 -3.05 -13.79 4.27
C ALA A 179 -3.70 -14.87 5.15
N THR A 180 -4.90 -14.59 5.65
CA THR A 180 -5.69 -15.54 6.42
C THR A 180 -7.15 -15.49 6.00
N VAL A 181 -7.87 -16.60 6.18
CA VAL A 181 -9.31 -16.66 5.97
C VAL A 181 -10.02 -16.73 7.31
N VAL A 182 -10.69 -15.64 7.67
CA VAL A 182 -11.42 -15.50 8.96
C VAL A 182 -12.88 -15.91 8.75
N PRO A 183 -13.51 -16.57 9.74
CA PRO A 183 -14.95 -16.80 9.70
C PRO A 183 -15.70 -15.44 9.67
N PRO A 184 -16.85 -15.34 9.02
CA PRO A 184 -17.61 -14.10 9.01
C PRO A 184 -17.98 -13.74 10.45
N THR A 185 -17.63 -12.54 10.88
CA THR A 185 -18.14 -11.99 12.12
C THR A 185 -19.61 -11.71 11.88
N VAL A 186 -20.48 -12.60 12.35
CA VAL A 186 -21.91 -12.28 12.46
C VAL A 186 -21.96 -11.23 13.58
N GLU A 187 -22.04 -9.97 13.21
CA GLU A 187 -22.55 -8.96 14.12
C GLU A 187 -23.94 -9.47 14.53
N LYS A 188 -24.03 -10.07 15.71
CA LYS A 188 -25.31 -10.17 16.37
C LYS A 188 -25.73 -8.72 16.59
N VAL A 189 -26.55 -8.25 15.68
CA VAL A 189 -27.31 -7.03 15.90
C VAL A 189 -28.04 -7.29 17.21
N VAL A 190 -27.61 -6.62 18.26
CA VAL A 190 -28.25 -6.59 19.56
C VAL A 190 -29.55 -5.79 19.32
N VAL A 191 -30.52 -6.45 18.71
CA VAL A 191 -31.90 -5.95 18.58
C VAL A 191 -32.76 -6.51 19.74
N GLU A 192 -32.20 -7.38 20.58
CA GLU A 192 -32.94 -7.96 21.71
C GLU A 192 -32.91 -7.10 22.98
N GLU A 193 -31.96 -6.16 23.15
CA GLU A 193 -31.93 -5.32 24.35
C GLU A 193 -32.83 -4.07 24.28
N GLU A 194 -33.09 -3.53 23.08
CA GLU A 194 -34.02 -2.38 22.98
C GLU A 194 -35.50 -2.75 23.03
N VAL A 195 -35.85 -4.01 22.74
CA VAL A 195 -37.26 -4.48 22.84
C VAL A 195 -37.64 -4.87 24.23
N GLU A 196 -36.71 -5.31 25.11
CA GLU A 196 -36.98 -5.59 26.51
C GLU A 196 -37.04 -4.32 27.36
N GLU A 197 -36.34 -3.24 27.02
CA GLU A 197 -36.47 -1.95 27.71
C GLU A 197 -37.75 -1.21 27.33
N GLU A 198 -38.23 -1.30 26.09
CA GLU A 198 -39.49 -0.66 25.68
C GLU A 198 -40.74 -1.39 26.26
N VAL A 199 -40.65 -2.71 26.53
CA VAL A 199 -41.74 -3.47 27.14
C VAL A 199 -41.77 -3.25 28.65
N ALA A 200 -40.61 -3.06 29.29
CA ALA A 200 -40.53 -2.76 30.72
C ALA A 200 -41.01 -1.34 31.08
N GLU A 201 -40.77 -0.36 30.20
CA GLU A 201 -41.25 1.01 30.39
C GLU A 201 -42.76 1.14 30.13
N ALA A 202 -43.33 0.28 29.27
CA ALA A 202 -44.79 0.26 29.04
C ALA A 202 -45.59 -0.40 30.17
N GLU A 203 -45.05 -1.44 30.86
CA GLU A 203 -45.70 -2.07 32.02
C GLU A 203 -45.63 -1.19 33.27
N GLU A 204 -44.54 -0.42 33.50
CA GLU A 204 -44.47 0.54 34.61
C GLU A 204 -45.40 1.74 34.42
N ALA A 205 -45.71 2.13 33.19
CA ALA A 205 -46.63 3.23 32.90
C ALA A 205 -48.09 2.86 33.13
N GLU A 206 -48.50 1.59 32.88
CA GLU A 206 -49.86 1.10 33.14
C GLU A 206 -50.12 0.90 34.64
N GLU A 207 -49.15 0.43 35.44
CA GLU A 207 -49.31 0.27 36.90
C GLU A 207 -49.47 1.61 37.64
N VAL A 208 -48.84 2.69 37.13
CA VAL A 208 -48.91 4.04 37.74
C VAL A 208 -50.27 4.71 37.44
N GLU A 209 -50.91 4.44 36.28
CA GLU A 209 -52.25 4.97 35.97
C GLU A 209 -53.35 4.27 36.80
N GLU A 210 -53.23 2.96 37.06
CA GLU A 210 -54.20 2.22 37.89
C GLU A 210 -54.18 2.61 39.38
N GLU A 211 -52.98 2.99 39.90
CA GLU A 211 -52.87 3.45 41.32
C GLU A 211 -53.40 4.89 41.53
N VAL A 212 -53.45 5.71 40.47
CA VAL A 212 -53.94 7.10 40.56
C VAL A 212 -55.45 7.14 40.48
N GLU A 213 -56.11 6.25 39.72
CA GLU A 213 -57.60 6.16 39.72
C GLU A 213 -58.19 5.56 41.01
N ALA A 214 -57.48 4.68 41.71
CA ALA A 214 -57.95 4.06 42.95
C ALA A 214 -57.85 4.97 44.18
N LYS A 215 -57.24 6.15 44.12
CA LYS A 215 -57.09 7.10 45.25
C LYS A 215 -57.93 8.38 45.08
N GLY A 216 -58.80 8.45 44.06
CA GLY A 216 -59.62 9.63 43.70
C GLY A 216 -61.10 9.53 44.07
N GLU A 217 -61.58 8.54 44.91
CA GLU A 217 -62.93 8.51 45.42
C GLU A 217 -62.97 8.69 46.97
#